data_fd2e17eeafc3dacd9dd4cdb821dbcae9
#
_entry.id   fd2e17eeafc3dacd9dd4cdb821dbcae9
#
_cell.length_a   1.000
_cell.length_b   1.000
_cell.length_c   1.000
_cell.angle_alpha   90.00
_cell.angle_beta   90.00
_cell.angle_gamma   90.00
#
_symmetry.space_group_name_H-M   'P 1'
#
loop_
_entity.id
_entity.type
_entity.pdbx_description
1 polymer ?
#
loop_
_entity_poly.entity_id
_entity_poly.type
_entity_poly.pdbx_seq_one_letter_code
_entity_poly.pdbx_strand_id
1 'polypeptide(L)'
;MNDPYLYKNTDILKNKLHIRDAETLNHAEADYTSMRLRELIEFPLQGDYKSSHLRAMHKYIFQDIYAWAGKFRIINIEKEEPVLGGLSIEYSDRETISFDVERCLREMAVRNWSSMKREDIVKQFCFDMATLWKIHPFREGNTRTVITFCCQFADKQMISMNRKLFEQNSLYMRTALVAYNAVFHDIGDRSQKQYLERIVGDALLS
;
A
#
# COMPACT_ATOMS: atom_id res chain seq x y z
N MET A 1 22.72 8.42 -6.43
CA MET A 1 22.21 7.61 -7.58
C MET A 1 21.14 8.45 -8.28
N ASN A 2 21.08 8.46 -9.61
CA ASN A 2 20.08 9.32 -10.30
C ASN A 2 18.75 8.56 -10.34
N ASP A 3 17.71 9.07 -9.65
CA ASP A 3 16.37 8.45 -9.66
C ASP A 3 15.73 8.63 -11.05
N PRO A 4 15.50 7.56 -11.82
CA PRO A 4 14.96 7.64 -13.18
C PRO A 4 13.52 8.14 -13.25
N TYR A 5 12.82 8.13 -12.11
CA TYR A 5 11.44 8.60 -11.99
C TYR A 5 11.31 10.11 -11.79
N LEU A 6 12.41 10.80 -11.47
CA LEU A 6 12.40 12.25 -11.24
C LEU A 6 12.74 13.03 -12.52
N TYR A 7 12.23 14.24 -12.61
CA TYR A 7 12.76 15.20 -13.58
C TYR A 7 14.19 15.57 -13.19
N LYS A 8 15.02 15.85 -14.20
CA LYS A 8 16.44 16.16 -13.99
C LYS A 8 16.61 17.36 -13.05
N ASN A 9 17.45 17.19 -12.03
CA ASN A 9 17.77 18.20 -11.01
C ASN A 9 16.54 18.68 -10.20
N THR A 10 15.58 17.81 -9.94
CA THR A 10 14.42 18.09 -9.10
C THR A 10 14.05 16.86 -8.29
N ASP A 11 13.22 17.05 -7.26
CA ASP A 11 12.58 15.98 -6.49
C ASP A 11 11.15 15.68 -6.99
N ILE A 12 10.79 16.17 -8.18
CA ILE A 12 9.45 16.05 -8.75
C ILE A 12 9.39 14.83 -9.66
N LEU A 13 8.41 13.95 -9.39
CA LEU A 13 8.15 12.76 -10.20
C LEU A 13 7.72 13.13 -11.62
N LYS A 14 8.31 12.43 -12.59
CA LYS A 14 7.87 12.51 -13.99
C LYS A 14 6.42 12.07 -14.09
N ASN A 15 5.60 12.95 -14.63
CA ASN A 15 4.17 12.75 -14.74
C ASN A 15 3.65 13.09 -16.15
N LYS A 16 2.50 12.55 -16.51
CA LYS A 16 1.87 12.73 -17.83
C LYS A 16 1.34 14.14 -18.08
N LEU A 17 1.09 14.88 -16.98
CA LEU A 17 0.56 16.24 -17.01
C LEU A 17 1.68 17.29 -17.20
N HIS A 18 2.95 16.84 -17.24
CA HIS A 18 4.13 17.70 -17.35
C HIS A 18 4.26 18.75 -16.24
N ILE A 19 3.64 18.51 -15.08
CA ILE A 19 3.70 19.39 -13.90
C ILE A 19 5.12 19.34 -13.33
N ARG A 20 5.68 20.53 -13.06
CA ARG A 20 7.04 20.75 -12.53
C ARG A 20 7.05 21.44 -11.17
N ASP A 21 5.89 21.60 -10.55
CA ASP A 21 5.69 22.11 -9.21
C ASP A 21 5.16 21.01 -8.31
N ALA A 22 5.78 20.85 -7.12
CA ALA A 22 5.47 19.74 -6.23
C ALA A 22 4.07 19.83 -5.63
N GLU A 23 3.64 21.03 -5.23
CA GLU A 23 2.32 21.24 -4.63
C GLU A 23 1.21 21.01 -5.65
N THR A 24 1.38 21.55 -6.86
CA THR A 24 0.47 21.32 -7.99
C THR A 24 0.37 19.84 -8.35
N LEU A 25 1.50 19.13 -8.37
CA LEU A 25 1.49 17.68 -8.64
C LEU A 25 0.77 16.90 -7.54
N ASN A 26 1.00 17.23 -6.28
CA ASN A 26 0.33 16.59 -5.15
C ASN A 26 -1.19 16.78 -5.21
N HIS A 27 -1.66 17.98 -5.55
CA HIS A 27 -3.10 18.24 -5.71
C HIS A 27 -3.69 17.48 -6.89
N ALA A 28 -3.05 17.52 -8.06
CA ALA A 28 -3.50 16.77 -9.23
C ALA A 28 -3.52 15.24 -8.95
N GLU A 29 -2.48 14.71 -8.30
CA GLU A 29 -2.45 13.31 -7.90
C GLU A 29 -3.60 12.95 -6.96
N ALA A 30 -3.87 13.79 -5.95
CA ALA A 30 -4.95 13.57 -4.99
C ALA A 30 -6.31 13.54 -5.70
N ASP A 31 -6.58 14.48 -6.60
CA ASP A 31 -7.85 14.59 -7.33
C ASP A 31 -8.10 13.39 -8.23
N TYR A 32 -7.14 13.06 -9.10
CA TYR A 32 -7.27 11.92 -10.03
C TYR A 32 -7.38 10.60 -9.29
N THR A 33 -6.52 10.38 -8.28
CA THR A 33 -6.56 9.10 -7.53
C THR A 33 -7.82 8.97 -6.68
N SER A 34 -8.35 10.06 -6.12
CA SER A 34 -9.63 10.04 -5.40
C SER A 34 -10.80 9.68 -6.30
N MET A 35 -10.81 10.19 -7.55
CA MET A 35 -11.80 9.78 -8.55
C MET A 35 -11.70 8.27 -8.84
N ARG A 36 -10.50 7.77 -9.13
CA ARG A 36 -10.27 6.35 -9.44
C ARG A 36 -10.59 5.42 -8.26
N LEU A 37 -10.30 5.84 -7.04
CA LEU A 37 -10.65 5.06 -5.84
C LEU A 37 -12.17 4.96 -5.64
N ARG A 38 -12.92 6.04 -5.91
CA ARG A 38 -14.40 6.01 -5.88
C ARG A 38 -14.97 5.06 -6.93
N GLU A 39 -14.43 5.09 -8.15
CA GLU A 39 -14.83 4.14 -9.21
C GLU A 39 -14.56 2.68 -8.76
N LEU A 40 -13.43 2.39 -8.09
CA LEU A 40 -13.11 1.06 -7.60
C LEU A 40 -13.99 0.58 -6.43
N ILE A 41 -14.65 1.49 -5.72
CA ILE A 41 -15.65 1.14 -4.70
C ILE A 41 -16.94 0.66 -5.38
N GLU A 42 -17.38 1.38 -6.41
CA GLU A 42 -18.61 1.06 -7.15
C GLU A 42 -18.41 -0.13 -8.10
N PHE A 43 -17.26 -0.17 -8.76
CA PHE A 43 -16.89 -1.17 -9.76
C PHE A 43 -15.53 -1.81 -9.41
N PRO A 44 -15.49 -2.77 -8.48
CA PRO A 44 -14.27 -3.44 -8.09
C PRO A 44 -13.56 -4.11 -9.26
N LEU A 45 -12.24 -3.96 -9.33
CA LEU A 45 -11.44 -4.57 -10.37
C LEU A 45 -11.48 -6.10 -10.24
N GLN A 46 -11.97 -6.77 -11.26
CA GLN A 46 -12.01 -8.23 -11.28
C GLN A 46 -10.61 -8.82 -11.46
N GLY A 47 -10.28 -9.84 -10.68
CA GLY A 47 -8.98 -10.49 -10.76
C GLY A 47 -8.80 -11.65 -9.78
N ASP A 48 -7.61 -12.22 -9.80
CA ASP A 48 -7.24 -13.44 -9.08
C ASP A 48 -6.45 -13.16 -7.77
N TYR A 49 -6.29 -11.90 -7.41
CA TYR A 49 -5.49 -11.44 -6.25
C TYR A 49 -4.02 -11.88 -6.27
N LYS A 50 -3.48 -12.13 -7.46
CA LYS A 50 -2.04 -12.35 -7.67
C LYS A 50 -1.31 -11.03 -7.97
N SER A 51 -0.01 -11.14 -8.20
CA SER A 51 0.88 -10.01 -8.54
C SER A 51 0.36 -9.19 -9.74
N SER A 52 -0.19 -9.84 -10.77
CA SER A 52 -0.80 -9.18 -11.92
C SER A 52 -1.99 -8.30 -11.54
N HIS A 53 -2.84 -8.76 -10.61
CA HIS A 53 -4.00 -8.01 -10.13
C HIS A 53 -3.57 -6.81 -9.28
N LEU A 54 -2.58 -6.97 -8.39
CA LEU A 54 -2.00 -5.85 -7.63
C LEU A 54 -1.45 -4.75 -8.57
N ARG A 55 -0.73 -5.16 -9.60
CA ARG A 55 -0.21 -4.24 -10.63
C ARG A 55 -1.32 -3.57 -11.44
N ALA A 56 -2.36 -4.31 -11.80
CA ALA A 56 -3.53 -3.77 -12.50
C ALA A 56 -4.26 -2.73 -11.65
N MET A 57 -4.41 -2.98 -10.35
CA MET A 57 -5.00 -2.02 -9.40
C MET A 57 -4.18 -0.75 -9.27
N HIS A 58 -2.86 -0.86 -9.09
CA HIS A 58 -1.99 0.31 -9.09
C HIS A 58 -2.08 1.08 -10.41
N LYS A 59 -2.09 0.36 -11.55
CA LYS A 59 -2.26 0.99 -12.86
C LYS A 59 -3.57 1.76 -12.93
N TYR A 60 -4.66 1.17 -12.49
CA TYR A 60 -5.98 1.81 -12.52
C TYR A 60 -6.02 3.10 -11.69
N ILE A 61 -5.46 3.08 -10.50
CA ILE A 61 -5.44 4.23 -9.59
C ILE A 61 -4.58 5.38 -10.14
N PHE A 62 -3.43 5.07 -10.75
CA PHE A 62 -2.41 6.07 -11.10
C PHE A 62 -2.24 6.32 -12.60
N GLN A 63 -3.06 5.70 -13.46
CA GLN A 63 -2.90 5.76 -14.92
C GLN A 63 -2.96 7.16 -15.52
N ASP A 64 -3.66 8.08 -14.88
CA ASP A 64 -3.82 9.44 -15.39
C ASP A 64 -2.57 10.31 -15.10
N ILE A 65 -1.82 9.96 -14.07
CA ILE A 65 -0.67 10.73 -13.58
C ILE A 65 0.66 10.14 -14.05
N TYR A 66 0.85 8.82 -13.93
CA TYR A 66 2.16 8.22 -14.13
C TYR A 66 2.21 7.23 -15.29
N ALA A 67 3.19 7.41 -16.18
CA ALA A 67 3.44 6.48 -17.29
C ALA A 67 3.96 5.10 -16.82
N TRP A 68 4.51 5.04 -15.63
CA TRP A 68 4.99 3.82 -14.98
C TRP A 68 3.94 3.15 -14.07
N ALA A 69 2.71 3.66 -14.02
CA ALA A 69 1.62 3.05 -13.25
C ALA A 69 1.48 1.55 -13.55
N GLY A 70 1.39 0.73 -12.51
CA GLY A 70 1.34 -0.73 -12.60
C GLY A 70 2.69 -1.42 -12.81
N LYS A 71 3.80 -0.69 -12.82
CA LYS A 71 5.16 -1.27 -12.90
C LYS A 71 5.81 -1.22 -11.53
N PHE A 72 6.44 -2.32 -11.13
CA PHE A 72 7.28 -2.34 -9.94
C PHE A 72 8.46 -1.39 -10.10
N ARG A 73 8.91 -0.79 -8.99
CA ARG A 73 10.07 0.10 -8.99
C ARG A 73 11.34 -0.67 -9.36
N ILE A 74 12.24 0.03 -10.02
CA ILE A 74 13.55 -0.49 -10.49
C ILE A 74 14.73 0.08 -9.69
N ILE A 75 14.45 0.78 -8.59
CA ILE A 75 15.44 1.36 -7.68
C ILE A 75 15.08 1.00 -6.24
N ASN A 76 16.07 0.98 -5.37
CA ASN A 76 15.85 1.00 -3.93
C ASN A 76 15.41 2.40 -3.51
N ILE A 77 14.58 2.48 -2.49
CA ILE A 77 14.01 3.74 -1.99
C ILE A 77 14.13 3.79 -0.48
N GLU A 78 14.30 5.00 0.00
CA GLU A 78 14.20 5.36 1.41
C GLU A 78 13.18 6.50 1.54
N LYS A 79 12.45 6.51 2.64
CA LYS A 79 11.47 7.56 2.95
C LYS A 79 11.62 7.93 4.41
N GLU A 80 11.96 9.17 4.67
CA GLU A 80 11.96 9.69 6.03
C GLU A 80 10.55 9.64 6.61
N GLU A 81 10.40 8.93 7.74
CA GLU A 81 9.15 8.77 8.44
C GLU A 81 9.16 9.59 9.74
N PRO A 82 8.37 10.69 9.81
CA PRO A 82 8.35 11.55 11.00
C PRO A 82 8.04 10.80 12.29
N VAL A 83 7.14 9.81 12.25
CA VAL A 83 6.77 8.97 13.40
C VAL A 83 7.92 8.10 13.90
N LEU A 84 8.96 7.90 13.10
CA LEU A 84 10.18 7.17 13.44
C LEU A 84 11.39 8.10 13.67
N GLY A 85 11.15 9.40 13.83
CA GLY A 85 12.22 10.38 14.01
C GLY A 85 13.10 10.57 12.77
N GLY A 86 12.54 10.36 11.58
CA GLY A 86 13.24 10.50 10.29
C GLY A 86 13.85 9.20 9.75
N LEU A 87 13.79 8.10 10.51
CA LEU A 87 14.24 6.80 9.98
C LEU A 87 13.31 6.29 8.88
N SER A 88 13.88 5.62 7.89
CA SER A 88 13.11 4.91 6.86
C SER A 88 12.80 3.49 7.30
N ILE A 89 11.65 2.97 6.89
CA ILE A 89 11.40 1.53 6.91
C ILE A 89 12.38 0.84 5.95
N GLU A 90 12.87 -0.33 6.35
CA GLU A 90 13.66 -1.22 5.49
C GLU A 90 12.73 -1.93 4.50
N TYR A 91 12.53 -1.31 3.34
CA TYR A 91 11.73 -1.86 2.25
C TYR A 91 12.46 -3.01 1.54
N SER A 92 11.72 -3.87 0.81
CA SER A 92 12.34 -4.93 0.00
C SER A 92 13.34 -4.37 -1.02
N ASP A 93 14.42 -5.10 -1.27
CA ASP A 93 15.33 -4.78 -2.36
C ASP A 93 14.59 -4.87 -3.72
N ARG A 94 14.92 -3.96 -4.64
CA ARG A 94 14.30 -3.91 -5.98
C ARG A 94 14.36 -5.24 -6.72
N GLU A 95 15.40 -6.03 -6.49
CA GLU A 95 15.61 -7.31 -7.18
C GLU A 95 14.71 -8.43 -6.64
N THR A 96 14.27 -8.31 -5.38
CA THR A 96 13.42 -9.31 -4.73
C THR A 96 11.93 -8.98 -4.76
N ILE A 97 11.54 -7.75 -5.13
CA ILE A 97 10.14 -7.28 -5.09
C ILE A 97 9.17 -8.29 -5.71
N SER A 98 9.47 -8.79 -6.91
CA SER A 98 8.55 -9.71 -7.61
C SER A 98 8.33 -10.98 -6.81
N PHE A 99 9.40 -11.56 -6.31
CA PHE A 99 9.37 -12.78 -5.48
C PHE A 99 8.63 -12.53 -4.15
N ASP A 100 8.93 -11.42 -3.48
CA ASP A 100 8.33 -11.08 -2.19
C ASP A 100 6.82 -10.84 -2.31
N VAL A 101 6.38 -10.12 -3.36
CA VAL A 101 4.96 -9.92 -3.65
C VAL A 101 4.26 -11.26 -3.93
N GLU A 102 4.83 -12.10 -4.79
CA GLU A 102 4.23 -13.39 -5.13
C GLU A 102 4.14 -14.32 -3.91
N ARG A 103 5.16 -14.34 -3.05
CA ARG A 103 5.16 -15.10 -1.80
C ARG A 103 4.06 -14.60 -0.87
N CYS A 104 4.02 -13.29 -0.59
CA CYS A 104 3.03 -12.69 0.30
C CYS A 104 1.60 -12.98 -0.17
N LEU A 105 1.29 -12.74 -1.44
CA LEU A 105 -0.05 -12.94 -1.98
C LEU A 105 -0.45 -14.42 -2.02
N ARG A 106 0.47 -15.33 -2.28
CA ARG A 106 0.21 -16.77 -2.20
C ARG A 106 -0.11 -17.20 -0.76
N GLU A 107 0.63 -16.72 0.23
CA GLU A 107 0.37 -17.00 1.64
C GLU A 107 -1.00 -16.47 2.08
N MET A 108 -1.39 -15.28 1.63
CA MET A 108 -2.74 -14.74 1.86
C MET A 108 -3.83 -15.64 1.25
N ALA A 109 -3.62 -16.10 0.01
CA ALA A 109 -4.62 -16.85 -0.76
C ALA A 109 -4.90 -18.26 -0.23
N VAL A 110 -3.89 -18.94 0.34
CA VAL A 110 -4.05 -20.32 0.83
C VAL A 110 -4.64 -20.42 2.24
N ARG A 111 -4.83 -19.30 2.90
CA ARG A 111 -5.36 -19.24 4.26
C ARG A 111 -6.84 -19.58 4.31
N ASN A 112 -7.25 -20.35 5.31
CA ASN A 112 -8.66 -20.65 5.54
C ASN A 112 -9.30 -19.56 6.42
N TRP A 113 -9.60 -18.42 5.82
CA TRP A 113 -10.16 -17.25 6.49
C TRP A 113 -11.52 -17.55 7.18
N SER A 114 -12.34 -18.40 6.58
CA SER A 114 -13.68 -18.73 7.10
C SER A 114 -13.67 -19.53 8.41
N SER A 115 -12.55 -20.18 8.74
CA SER A 115 -12.41 -20.96 9.98
C SER A 115 -11.80 -20.15 11.13
N MET A 116 -11.37 -18.92 10.88
CA MET A 116 -10.70 -18.09 11.87
C MET A 116 -11.69 -17.37 12.78
N LYS A 117 -11.31 -17.20 14.05
CA LYS A 117 -12.01 -16.29 14.96
C LYS A 117 -11.72 -14.84 14.57
N ARG A 118 -12.63 -13.93 14.94
CA ARG A 118 -12.51 -12.50 14.65
C ARG A 118 -11.14 -11.92 15.01
N GLU A 119 -10.63 -12.22 16.19
CA GLU A 119 -9.34 -11.72 16.67
C GLU A 119 -8.15 -12.21 15.81
N ASP A 120 -8.22 -13.46 15.36
CA ASP A 120 -7.21 -14.04 14.50
C ASP A 120 -7.28 -13.46 13.07
N ILE A 121 -8.49 -13.18 12.57
CA ILE A 121 -8.70 -12.46 11.31
C ILE A 121 -8.02 -11.07 11.39
N VAL A 122 -8.28 -10.30 12.44
CA VAL A 122 -7.68 -8.96 12.62
C VAL A 122 -6.16 -9.04 12.58
N LYS A 123 -5.55 -9.89 13.41
CA LYS A 123 -4.11 -10.03 13.49
C LYS A 123 -3.49 -10.46 12.16
N GLN A 124 -4.10 -11.46 11.53
CA GLN A 124 -3.58 -12.02 10.31
C GLN A 124 -3.75 -11.07 9.11
N PHE A 125 -4.89 -10.40 9.04
CA PHE A 125 -5.14 -9.40 8.00
C PHE A 125 -4.19 -8.21 8.13
N CYS A 126 -3.94 -7.73 9.36
CA CYS A 126 -2.94 -6.70 9.63
C CYS A 126 -1.54 -7.15 9.23
N PHE A 127 -1.15 -8.39 9.58
CA PHE A 127 0.14 -8.94 9.22
C PHE A 127 0.33 -8.98 7.69
N ASP A 128 -0.65 -9.50 6.97
CA ASP A 128 -0.58 -9.65 5.51
C ASP A 128 -0.57 -8.26 4.81
N MET A 129 -1.44 -7.34 5.26
CA MET A 129 -1.48 -5.96 4.73
C MET A 129 -0.15 -5.23 5.00
N ALA A 130 0.36 -5.31 6.22
CA ALA A 130 1.61 -4.67 6.60
C ALA A 130 2.82 -5.27 5.87
N THR A 131 2.85 -6.60 5.69
CA THR A 131 3.89 -7.29 4.91
C THR A 131 3.88 -6.83 3.46
N LEU A 132 2.71 -6.83 2.81
CA LEU A 132 2.57 -6.36 1.43
C LEU A 132 2.96 -4.88 1.30
N TRP A 133 2.60 -4.05 2.28
CA TRP A 133 2.98 -2.65 2.31
C TRP A 133 4.49 -2.45 2.52
N LYS A 134 5.14 -3.25 3.38
CA LYS A 134 6.60 -3.20 3.62
C LYS A 134 7.41 -3.55 2.36
N ILE A 135 6.93 -4.46 1.53
CA ILE A 135 7.58 -4.74 0.24
C ILE A 135 7.71 -3.46 -0.59
N HIS A 136 6.74 -2.56 -0.49
CA HIS A 136 6.72 -1.25 -1.13
C HIS A 136 7.03 -1.32 -2.64
N PRO A 137 6.23 -2.11 -3.39
CA PRO A 137 6.63 -2.53 -4.74
C PRO A 137 6.62 -1.42 -5.78
N PHE A 138 5.93 -0.32 -5.54
CA PHE A 138 5.82 0.79 -6.50
C PHE A 138 6.67 2.00 -6.06
N ARG A 139 7.01 2.87 -7.01
CA ARG A 139 7.73 4.10 -6.70
C ARG A 139 6.93 5.08 -5.85
N GLU A 140 5.63 5.18 -6.08
CA GLU A 140 4.68 5.96 -5.30
C GLU A 140 3.32 5.23 -5.23
N GLY A 141 2.42 5.64 -4.31
CA GLY A 141 1.04 5.14 -4.22
C GLY A 141 0.86 3.78 -3.53
N ASN A 142 1.88 3.25 -2.87
CA ASN A 142 1.82 1.94 -2.22
C ASN A 142 0.70 1.84 -1.18
N THR A 143 0.53 2.84 -0.32
CA THR A 143 -0.50 2.82 0.73
C THR A 143 -1.91 2.72 0.15
N ARG A 144 -2.26 3.58 -0.81
CA ARG A 144 -3.57 3.57 -1.47
C ARG A 144 -3.83 2.23 -2.17
N THR A 145 -2.84 1.75 -2.92
CA THR A 145 -2.95 0.48 -3.64
C THR A 145 -3.12 -0.71 -2.72
N VAL A 146 -2.28 -0.83 -1.69
CA VAL A 146 -2.30 -1.98 -0.76
C VAL A 146 -3.59 -2.01 0.04
N ILE A 147 -4.03 -0.88 0.60
CA ILE A 147 -5.30 -0.82 1.35
C ILE A 147 -6.48 -1.21 0.45
N THR A 148 -6.58 -0.63 -0.77
CA THR A 148 -7.66 -0.95 -1.71
C THR A 148 -7.64 -2.43 -2.10
N PHE A 149 -6.45 -2.97 -2.41
CA PHE A 149 -6.29 -4.38 -2.75
C PHE A 149 -6.70 -5.31 -1.60
N CYS A 150 -6.24 -5.04 -0.38
CA CYS A 150 -6.57 -5.84 0.78
C CYS A 150 -8.07 -5.76 1.13
N CYS A 151 -8.70 -4.59 0.98
CA CYS A 151 -10.14 -4.46 1.18
C CYS A 151 -10.96 -5.26 0.16
N GLN A 152 -10.58 -5.25 -1.13
CA GLN A 152 -11.25 -6.07 -2.14
C GLN A 152 -10.98 -7.57 -1.93
N PHE A 153 -9.77 -7.93 -1.48
CA PHE A 153 -9.45 -9.30 -1.07
C PHE A 153 -10.32 -9.76 0.10
N ALA A 154 -10.52 -8.90 1.11
CA ALA A 154 -11.39 -9.20 2.25
C ALA A 154 -12.81 -9.54 1.80
N ASP A 155 -13.40 -8.74 0.88
CA ASP A 155 -14.72 -9.05 0.31
C ASP A 155 -14.76 -10.41 -0.38
N LYS A 156 -13.70 -10.73 -1.14
CA LYS A 156 -13.58 -12.05 -1.79
C LYS A 156 -13.56 -13.20 -0.77
N GLN A 157 -13.06 -12.95 0.43
CA GLN A 157 -13.02 -13.90 1.53
C GLN A 157 -14.27 -13.82 2.42
N MET A 158 -15.30 -13.06 2.03
CA MET A 158 -16.53 -12.83 2.81
C MET A 158 -16.27 -12.13 4.16
N ILE A 159 -15.16 -11.38 4.25
CA ILE A 159 -14.81 -10.57 5.42
C ILE A 159 -15.32 -9.14 5.18
N SER A 160 -16.43 -8.81 5.84
CA SER A 160 -17.07 -7.50 5.71
C SER A 160 -16.32 -6.43 6.50
N MET A 161 -15.96 -5.31 5.83
CA MET A 161 -15.22 -4.21 6.44
C MET A 161 -15.83 -2.85 6.14
N ASN A 162 -15.85 -1.98 7.14
CA ASN A 162 -16.18 -0.56 6.97
C ASN A 162 -14.98 0.20 6.34
N ARG A 163 -14.89 0.20 5.03
CA ARG A 163 -13.81 0.86 4.29
C ARG A 163 -13.75 2.37 4.48
N LYS A 164 -14.90 3.02 4.74
CA LYS A 164 -14.97 4.45 4.99
C LYS A 164 -14.10 4.86 6.18
N LEU A 165 -13.93 3.97 7.16
CA LEU A 165 -13.05 4.23 8.30
C LEU A 165 -11.59 4.43 7.86
N PHE A 166 -11.10 3.65 6.89
CA PHE A 166 -9.74 3.80 6.36
C PHE A 166 -9.57 5.06 5.52
N GLU A 167 -10.58 5.41 4.72
CA GLU A 167 -10.58 6.64 3.91
C GLU A 167 -10.54 7.89 4.79
N GLN A 168 -11.41 7.94 5.79
CA GLN A 168 -11.52 9.06 6.73
C GLN A 168 -10.28 9.20 7.62
N ASN A 169 -9.51 8.14 7.79
CA ASN A 169 -8.32 8.08 8.64
C ASN A 169 -7.06 7.71 7.84
N SER A 170 -6.93 8.18 6.60
CA SER A 170 -5.85 7.78 5.68
C SER A 170 -4.44 8.06 6.24
N LEU A 171 -4.24 9.20 6.91
CA LEU A 171 -2.98 9.53 7.58
C LEU A 171 -2.70 8.55 8.74
N TYR A 172 -3.71 8.26 9.56
CA TYR A 172 -3.57 7.28 10.63
C TYR A 172 -3.23 5.89 10.10
N MET A 173 -3.91 5.44 9.03
CA MET A 173 -3.62 4.16 8.37
C MET A 173 -2.17 4.07 7.89
N ARG A 174 -1.67 5.14 7.22
CA ARG A 174 -0.27 5.17 6.79
C ARG A 174 0.68 5.12 7.97
N THR A 175 0.45 5.92 9.00
CA THR A 175 1.27 5.96 10.22
C THR A 175 1.25 4.62 10.97
N ALA A 176 0.10 3.96 11.06
CA ALA A 176 -0.04 2.65 11.67
C ALA A 176 0.71 1.55 10.90
N LEU A 177 0.72 1.60 9.55
CA LEU A 177 1.52 0.69 8.71
C LEU A 177 3.02 0.91 8.90
N VAL A 178 3.47 2.17 9.02
CA VAL A 178 4.85 2.51 9.36
C VAL A 178 5.21 1.94 10.75
N ALA A 179 4.40 2.23 11.77
CA ALA A 179 4.63 1.77 13.13
C ALA A 179 4.62 0.23 13.24
N TYR A 180 3.75 -0.45 12.49
CA TYR A 180 3.70 -1.92 12.44
C TYR A 180 4.99 -2.53 11.92
N ASN A 181 5.64 -1.87 10.95
CA ASN A 181 6.83 -2.35 10.25
C ASN A 181 8.14 -1.78 10.79
N ALA A 182 8.15 -1.10 11.94
CA ALA A 182 9.33 -0.49 12.54
C ALA A 182 10.26 -1.56 13.15
N VAL A 183 10.78 -2.45 12.32
CA VAL A 183 11.78 -3.47 12.66
C VAL A 183 13.02 -3.21 11.83
N PHE A 184 14.14 -2.99 12.51
CA PHE A 184 15.41 -2.56 11.92
C PHE A 184 16.52 -3.55 12.25
N HIS A 185 17.42 -3.74 11.29
CA HIS A 185 18.58 -4.62 11.48
C HIS A 185 19.47 -4.13 12.62
N ASP A 186 19.74 -2.82 12.68
CA ASP A 186 20.76 -2.25 13.57
C ASP A 186 20.21 -1.88 14.96
N ILE A 187 18.94 -1.48 15.06
CA ILE A 187 18.34 -0.96 16.29
C ILE A 187 17.21 -1.83 16.87
N GLY A 188 16.92 -2.97 16.21
CA GLY A 188 15.99 -3.98 16.67
C GLY A 188 14.52 -3.69 16.38
N ASP A 189 13.63 -4.44 17.05
CA ASP A 189 12.18 -4.33 16.90
C ASP A 189 11.61 -3.18 17.73
N ARG A 190 11.05 -2.19 17.06
CA ARG A 190 10.34 -1.05 17.64
C ARG A 190 8.89 -0.97 17.16
N SER A 191 8.39 -2.08 16.61
CA SER A 191 7.03 -2.13 16.04
C SER A 191 5.95 -1.89 17.10
N GLN A 192 4.89 -1.22 16.66
CA GLN A 192 3.71 -0.90 17.43
C GLN A 192 2.47 -1.43 16.69
N LYS A 193 2.24 -2.74 16.77
CA LYS A 193 1.22 -3.46 15.97
C LYS A 193 -0.20 -3.07 16.35
N GLN A 194 -0.42 -2.71 17.61
CA GLN A 194 -1.73 -2.39 18.18
C GLN A 194 -2.46 -1.24 17.46
N TYR A 195 -1.73 -0.32 16.82
CA TYR A 195 -2.38 0.79 16.11
C TYR A 195 -3.10 0.32 14.85
N LEU A 196 -2.45 -0.55 14.05
CA LEU A 196 -3.09 -1.13 12.87
C LEU A 196 -4.18 -2.12 13.25
N GLU A 197 -3.92 -2.99 14.26
CA GLU A 197 -4.88 -3.96 14.75
C GLU A 197 -6.15 -3.28 15.28
N ARG A 198 -6.04 -2.14 15.95
CA ARG A 198 -7.18 -1.37 16.44
C ARG A 198 -8.08 -0.90 15.31
N ILE A 199 -7.53 -0.15 14.33
CA ILE A 199 -8.35 0.41 13.27
C ILE A 199 -8.93 -0.67 12.34
N VAL A 200 -8.22 -1.77 12.11
CA VAL A 200 -8.72 -2.93 11.37
C VAL A 200 -9.80 -3.65 12.16
N GLY A 201 -9.60 -3.82 13.48
CA GLY A 201 -10.61 -4.38 14.37
C GLY A 201 -11.89 -3.55 14.42
N ASP A 202 -11.77 -2.23 14.48
CA ASP A 202 -12.91 -1.30 14.45
C ASP A 202 -13.63 -1.31 13.09
N ALA A 203 -12.89 -1.55 12.00
CA ALA A 203 -13.45 -1.63 10.65
C ALA A 203 -14.15 -2.97 10.36
N LEU A 204 -13.75 -4.06 11.02
CA LEU A 204 -14.33 -5.39 10.79
C LEU A 204 -15.79 -5.44 11.28
N LEU A 205 -16.72 -5.65 10.36
CA LEU A 205 -18.14 -5.76 10.67
C LEU A 205 -18.46 -7.17 11.19
N SER A 206 -19.50 -7.25 12.04
CA SER A 206 -19.95 -8.50 12.69
C SER A 206 -20.57 -9.45 11.68
#